data_4fb89e89c7da233811c11137b9bb1c8c
#
_entry.id   4fb89e89c7da233811c11137b9bb1c8c
#
_cell.length_a   1.000
_cell.length_b   1.000
_cell.length_c   1.000
_cell.angle_alpha   90.00
_cell.angle_beta   90.00
_cell.angle_gamma   90.00
#
_symmetry.space_group_name_H-M   'P 1'
#
loop_
_entity.id
_entity.type
_entity.pdbx_description
1 polymer ?
#
loop_
_entity_poly.entity_id
_entity_poly.type
_entity_poly.pdbx_seq_one_letter_code
_entity_poly.pdbx_strand_id
1 'polypeptide(L)'
;LAAAVLVYLQSLLGGLVASQWALHQCFGASQLCGVMNGHILGVVPPTLMTLFVVTLARRTSALNPMIRRLALGAGLCVIAQILLGVATFKLHLQVEPLTIAHQGMGAILLGILVALTVLGCRDRQVSPQENRRFLGI
;
A
#
# COMPACT_ATOMS: atom_id res chain seq x y z
N LEU A 1 -3.37 5.68 8.69
CA LEU A 1 -2.16 5.09 9.28
C LEU A 1 -2.12 3.57 9.10
N ALA A 2 -3.16 2.82 9.52
CA ALA A 2 -3.15 1.34 9.45
C ALA A 2 -2.80 0.79 8.05
N ALA A 3 -3.37 1.35 6.98
CA ALA A 3 -3.05 0.95 5.61
C ALA A 3 -1.55 1.12 5.28
N ALA A 4 -0.94 2.24 5.70
CA ALA A 4 0.49 2.49 5.46
C ALA A 4 1.37 1.47 6.22
N VAL A 5 1.03 1.16 7.47
CA VAL A 5 1.75 0.15 8.26
C VAL A 5 1.65 -1.23 7.61
N LEU A 6 0.45 -1.63 7.18
CA LEU A 6 0.25 -2.94 6.53
C LEU A 6 1.01 -3.04 5.19
N VAL A 7 1.00 -1.98 4.37
CA VAL A 7 1.77 -1.95 3.11
C VAL A 7 3.27 -1.98 3.40
N TYR A 8 3.74 -1.27 4.43
CA TYR A 8 5.14 -1.31 4.84
C TYR A 8 5.59 -2.73 5.23
N LEU A 9 4.83 -3.40 6.11
CA LEU A 9 5.12 -4.78 6.52
C LEU A 9 5.11 -5.74 5.33
N GLN A 10 4.15 -5.58 4.44
CA GLN A 10 4.05 -6.37 3.21
C GLN A 10 5.25 -6.12 2.26
N SER A 11 5.76 -4.88 2.21
CA SER A 11 6.95 -4.53 1.42
C SER A 11 8.21 -5.16 1.99
N LEU A 12 8.34 -5.26 3.31
CA LEU A 12 9.45 -5.97 3.96
C LEU A 12 9.43 -7.47 3.59
N LEU A 13 8.27 -8.11 3.67
CA LEU A 13 8.12 -9.51 3.25
C LEU A 13 8.46 -9.70 1.77
N GLY A 14 8.02 -8.78 0.89
CA GLY A 14 8.34 -8.79 -0.53
C GLY A 14 9.84 -8.64 -0.80
N GLY A 15 10.54 -7.78 -0.04
CA GLY A 15 11.97 -7.63 -0.11
C GLY A 15 12.71 -8.91 0.29
N LEU A 16 12.24 -9.61 1.32
CA LEU A 16 12.79 -10.91 1.71
C LEU A 16 12.58 -11.98 0.61
N VAL A 17 11.41 -12.01 -0.02
CA VAL A 17 11.14 -12.92 -1.16
C VAL A 17 12.04 -12.62 -2.35
N ALA A 18 12.26 -11.34 -2.65
CA ALA A 18 13.10 -10.90 -3.78
C ALA A 18 14.62 -11.07 -3.53
N SER A 19 15.03 -11.32 -2.30
CA SER A 19 16.43 -11.57 -2.00
C SER A 19 16.88 -12.89 -2.62
N GLN A 20 18.07 -12.89 -3.23
CA GLN A 20 18.64 -14.13 -3.82
C GLN A 20 18.77 -15.26 -2.81
N TRP A 21 19.00 -14.92 -1.54
CA TRP A 21 19.05 -15.86 -0.45
C TRP A 21 17.72 -16.62 -0.27
N ALA A 22 16.57 -15.95 -0.36
CA ALA A 22 15.25 -16.57 -0.29
C ALA A 22 14.97 -17.46 -1.50
N LEU A 23 15.41 -17.07 -2.71
CA LEU A 23 15.26 -17.85 -3.94
C LEU A 23 15.95 -19.20 -3.86
N HIS A 24 17.20 -19.23 -3.39
CA HIS A 24 17.96 -20.47 -3.26
C HIS A 24 17.37 -21.47 -2.26
N GLN A 25 16.69 -20.98 -1.25
CA GLN A 25 16.15 -21.84 -0.20
C GLN A 25 14.71 -22.32 -0.46
N CYS A 26 13.90 -21.60 -1.24
CA CYS A 26 12.57 -22.09 -1.66
C CYS A 26 12.62 -23.30 -2.60
N PHE A 27 13.73 -23.51 -3.32
CA PHE A 27 13.95 -24.68 -4.15
C PHE A 27 14.51 -25.89 -3.39
N GLY A 28 14.92 -25.72 -2.12
CA GLY A 28 15.62 -26.77 -1.37
C GLY A 28 15.00 -27.23 -0.04
N ALA A 29 14.23 -26.45 0.68
CA ALA A 29 13.59 -26.88 1.94
C ALA A 29 12.61 -25.86 2.53
N SER A 30 11.56 -26.36 3.04
CA SER A 30 10.34 -25.98 3.75
C SER A 30 10.17 -24.59 4.43
N GLN A 31 11.16 -23.90 4.87
CA GLN A 31 10.93 -22.69 5.72
C GLN A 31 10.78 -21.38 4.93
N LEU A 32 11.40 -21.26 3.79
CA LEU A 32 11.33 -20.04 2.99
C LEU A 32 10.17 -20.01 2.00
N CYS A 33 9.64 -21.16 1.66
CA CYS A 33 8.30 -21.25 1.07
C CYS A 33 7.24 -20.66 2.01
N GLY A 34 7.47 -20.69 3.34
CA GLY A 34 6.67 -19.96 4.32
C GLY A 34 6.69 -18.44 4.13
N VAL A 35 7.85 -17.82 3.88
CA VAL A 35 7.95 -16.37 3.63
C VAL A 35 7.25 -15.99 2.33
N MET A 36 7.45 -16.76 1.26
CA MET A 36 6.79 -16.54 -0.02
C MET A 36 5.26 -16.70 0.11
N ASN A 37 4.80 -17.78 0.75
CA ASN A 37 3.39 -17.98 1.02
C ASN A 37 2.81 -16.88 1.92
N GLY A 38 3.57 -16.45 2.94
CA GLY A 38 3.23 -15.33 3.81
C GLY A 38 3.09 -14.04 3.03
N HIS A 39 3.98 -13.77 2.06
CA HIS A 39 3.87 -12.60 1.20
C HIS A 39 2.65 -12.68 0.28
N ILE A 40 2.39 -13.83 -0.35
CA ILE A 40 1.24 -14.03 -1.25
C ILE A 40 -0.09 -13.89 -0.49
N LEU A 41 -0.23 -14.53 0.66
CA LEU A 41 -1.44 -14.45 1.48
C LEU A 41 -1.54 -13.10 2.21
N GLY A 42 -0.41 -12.55 2.60
CA GLY A 42 -0.29 -11.27 3.29
C GLY A 42 -0.71 -10.06 2.45
N VAL A 43 -0.94 -10.21 1.13
CA VAL A 43 -1.44 -9.12 0.28
C VAL A 43 -2.89 -8.73 0.61
N VAL A 44 -3.66 -9.64 1.22
CA VAL A 44 -5.10 -9.42 1.46
C VAL A 44 -5.37 -8.27 2.44
N PRO A 45 -4.79 -8.23 3.66
CA PRO A 45 -5.06 -7.14 4.61
C PRO A 45 -4.71 -5.73 4.08
N PRO A 46 -3.52 -5.46 3.51
CA PRO A 46 -3.21 -4.13 2.99
C PRO A 46 -4.10 -3.73 1.80
N THR A 47 -4.47 -4.70 0.95
CA THR A 47 -5.41 -4.45 -0.17
C THR A 47 -6.78 -4.03 0.35
N LEU A 48 -7.38 -4.80 1.25
CA LEU A 48 -8.70 -4.49 1.80
C LEU A 48 -8.70 -3.15 2.55
N MET A 49 -7.65 -2.89 3.35
CA MET A 49 -7.54 -1.64 4.09
C MET A 49 -7.36 -0.44 3.16
N THR A 50 -6.58 -0.57 2.09
CA THR A 50 -6.41 0.51 1.10
C THR A 50 -7.72 0.76 0.35
N LEU A 51 -8.42 -0.27 -0.10
CA LEU A 51 -9.73 -0.13 -0.75
C LEU A 51 -10.78 0.47 0.20
N PHE A 52 -10.74 0.15 1.48
CA PHE A 52 -11.57 0.79 2.50
C PHE A 52 -11.30 2.29 2.59
N VAL A 53 -10.01 2.70 2.65
CA VAL A 53 -9.61 4.12 2.65
C VAL A 53 -10.09 4.84 1.38
N VAL A 54 -9.94 4.22 0.20
CA VAL A 54 -10.42 4.75 -1.08
C VAL A 54 -11.94 4.96 -1.04
N THR A 55 -12.68 3.96 -0.60
CA THR A 55 -14.14 4.00 -0.53
C THR A 55 -14.60 5.08 0.44
N LEU A 56 -13.98 5.17 1.61
CA LEU A 56 -14.29 6.19 2.61
C LEU A 56 -14.03 7.60 2.06
N ALA A 57 -12.87 7.82 1.43
CA ALA A 57 -12.52 9.11 0.83
C ALA A 57 -13.47 9.52 -0.31
N ARG A 58 -14.00 8.56 -1.07
CA ARG A 58 -14.99 8.83 -2.12
C ARG A 58 -16.36 9.16 -1.58
N ARG A 59 -16.77 8.54 -0.47
CA ARG A 59 -18.08 8.76 0.16
C ARG A 59 -18.14 10.05 0.98
N THR A 60 -17.01 10.58 1.43
CA THR A 60 -16.93 11.79 2.24
C THR A 60 -16.77 13.01 1.33
N SER A 61 -17.87 13.70 1.03
CA SER A 61 -17.90 14.86 0.13
C SER A 61 -17.17 16.09 0.68
N ALA A 62 -17.08 16.23 2.00
CA ALA A 62 -16.44 17.33 2.70
C ALA A 62 -14.90 17.29 2.67
N LEU A 63 -14.29 16.20 2.19
CA LEU A 63 -12.83 16.09 2.10
C LEU A 63 -12.26 16.97 0.98
N ASN A 64 -11.05 17.50 1.26
CA ASN A 64 -10.26 18.23 0.26
C ASN A 64 -10.12 17.41 -1.04
N PRO A 65 -10.35 18.01 -2.22
CA PRO A 65 -10.23 17.34 -3.51
C PRO A 65 -8.90 16.63 -3.73
N MET A 66 -7.80 17.17 -3.16
CA MET A 66 -6.48 16.56 -3.23
C MET A 66 -6.44 15.19 -2.51
N ILE A 67 -7.05 15.08 -1.32
CA ILE A 67 -7.16 13.82 -0.57
C ILE A 67 -7.91 12.77 -1.40
N ARG A 68 -8.99 13.18 -2.07
CA ARG A 68 -9.78 12.28 -2.94
C ARG A 68 -8.98 11.80 -4.14
N ARG A 69 -8.17 12.68 -4.77
CA ARG A 69 -7.29 12.30 -5.90
C ARG A 69 -6.21 11.34 -5.46
N LEU A 70 -5.55 11.61 -4.33
CA LEU A 70 -4.54 10.71 -3.75
C LEU A 70 -5.13 9.35 -3.39
N ALA A 71 -6.33 9.33 -2.79
CA ALA A 71 -7.01 8.06 -2.48
C ALA A 71 -7.31 7.25 -3.75
N LEU A 72 -7.76 7.91 -4.84
CA LEU A 72 -7.93 7.23 -6.13
C LEU A 72 -6.60 6.70 -6.67
N GLY A 73 -5.54 7.50 -6.60
CA GLY A 73 -4.18 7.08 -6.96
C GLY A 73 -3.73 5.84 -6.17
N ALA A 74 -3.97 5.80 -4.85
CA ALA A 74 -3.70 4.62 -4.04
C ALA A 74 -4.46 3.38 -4.52
N GLY A 75 -5.73 3.53 -4.90
CA GLY A 75 -6.53 2.43 -5.47
C GLY A 75 -5.96 1.90 -6.78
N LEU A 76 -5.55 2.79 -7.69
CA LEU A 76 -4.91 2.41 -8.95
C LEU A 76 -3.56 1.72 -8.71
N CYS A 77 -2.76 2.21 -7.76
CA CYS A 77 -1.50 1.56 -7.37
C CYS A 77 -1.72 0.15 -6.83
N VAL A 78 -2.76 -0.08 -6.03
CA VAL A 78 -3.09 -1.44 -5.54
C VAL A 78 -3.40 -2.38 -6.69
N ILE A 79 -4.19 -1.94 -7.67
CA ILE A 79 -4.49 -2.77 -8.86
C ILE A 79 -3.20 -3.09 -9.62
N ALA A 80 -2.36 -2.08 -9.87
CA ALA A 80 -1.08 -2.26 -10.54
C ALA A 80 -0.16 -3.21 -9.76
N GLN A 81 -0.12 -3.09 -8.42
CA GLN A 81 0.65 -3.97 -7.53
C GLN A 81 0.24 -5.44 -7.66
N ILE A 82 -1.06 -5.70 -7.67
CA ILE A 82 -1.58 -7.08 -7.82
C ILE A 82 -1.18 -7.65 -9.19
N LEU A 83 -1.38 -6.88 -10.26
CA LEU A 83 -1.04 -7.32 -11.62
C LEU A 83 0.46 -7.59 -11.78
N LEU A 84 1.31 -6.66 -11.30
CA LEU A 84 2.77 -6.83 -11.33
C LEU A 84 3.21 -8.01 -10.46
N GLY A 85 2.64 -8.17 -9.27
CA GLY A 85 2.94 -9.29 -8.37
C GLY A 85 2.59 -10.65 -8.98
N VAL A 86 1.41 -10.77 -9.59
CA VAL A 86 1.01 -11.99 -10.30
C VAL A 86 1.92 -12.27 -11.48
N ALA A 87 2.29 -11.26 -12.25
CA ALA A 87 3.20 -11.42 -13.39
C ALA A 87 4.60 -11.84 -12.92
N THR A 88 5.16 -11.19 -11.89
CA THR A 88 6.45 -11.54 -11.29
C THR A 88 6.46 -12.97 -10.77
N PHE A 89 5.38 -13.40 -10.10
CA PHE A 89 5.25 -14.76 -9.59
C PHE A 89 5.17 -15.80 -10.71
N LYS A 90 4.34 -15.56 -11.74
CA LYS A 90 4.19 -16.49 -12.88
C LYS A 90 5.48 -16.65 -13.70
N LEU A 91 6.29 -15.62 -13.76
CA LEU A 91 7.58 -15.64 -14.44
C LEU A 91 8.73 -16.07 -13.52
N HIS A 92 8.42 -16.69 -12.37
CA HIS A 92 9.36 -17.27 -11.43
C HIS A 92 10.48 -16.30 -10.99
N LEU A 93 10.18 -14.98 -10.87
CA LEU A 93 11.13 -13.93 -10.50
C LEU A 93 12.34 -13.77 -11.47
N GLN A 94 12.28 -14.36 -12.65
CA GLN A 94 13.38 -14.36 -13.62
C GLN A 94 13.45 -13.04 -14.42
N VAL A 95 12.38 -12.25 -14.41
CA VAL A 95 12.32 -10.97 -15.15
C VAL A 95 12.63 -9.83 -14.20
N GLU A 96 13.89 -9.47 -14.06
CA GLU A 96 14.37 -8.44 -13.15
C GLU A 96 13.64 -7.08 -13.27
N PRO A 97 13.40 -6.51 -14.48
CA PRO A 97 12.66 -5.26 -14.61
C PRO A 97 11.25 -5.32 -14.02
N LEU A 98 10.60 -6.47 -14.06
CA LEU A 98 9.26 -6.66 -13.52
C LEU A 98 9.28 -6.66 -11.98
N THR A 99 10.28 -7.28 -11.38
CA THR A 99 10.51 -7.26 -9.94
C THR A 99 10.78 -5.85 -9.44
N ILE A 100 11.61 -5.09 -10.15
CA ILE A 100 11.91 -3.69 -9.85
C ILE A 100 10.63 -2.84 -9.97
N ALA A 101 9.85 -3.02 -11.02
CA ALA A 101 8.59 -2.30 -11.21
C ALA A 101 7.58 -2.60 -10.09
N HIS A 102 7.47 -3.86 -9.68
CA HIS A 102 6.61 -4.27 -8.56
C HIS A 102 7.03 -3.61 -7.24
N GLN A 103 8.33 -3.63 -6.92
CA GLN A 103 8.86 -2.98 -5.71
C GLN A 103 8.70 -1.45 -5.76
N GLY A 104 9.01 -0.82 -6.89
CA GLY A 104 8.85 0.62 -7.10
C GLY A 104 7.39 1.07 -6.93
N MET A 105 6.44 0.31 -7.48
CA MET A 105 5.03 0.59 -7.32
C MET A 105 4.58 0.46 -5.86
N GLY A 106 5.13 -0.49 -5.10
CA GLY A 106 4.89 -0.63 -3.66
C GLY A 106 5.38 0.59 -2.87
N ALA A 107 6.56 1.10 -3.20
CA ALA A 107 7.10 2.32 -2.59
C ALA A 107 6.24 3.55 -2.90
N ILE A 108 5.75 3.70 -4.13
CA ILE A 108 4.83 4.77 -4.53
C ILE A 108 3.52 4.67 -3.73
N LEU A 109 2.93 3.48 -3.64
CA LEU A 109 1.72 3.24 -2.85
C LEU A 109 1.92 3.63 -1.38
N LEU A 110 3.03 3.21 -0.78
CA LEU A 110 3.38 3.57 0.59
C LEU A 110 3.48 5.09 0.77
N GLY A 111 4.19 5.77 -0.13
CA GLY A 111 4.31 7.24 -0.12
C GLY A 111 2.95 7.95 -0.20
N ILE A 112 2.04 7.48 -1.07
CA ILE A 112 0.68 8.02 -1.18
C ILE A 112 -0.10 7.81 0.13
N LEU A 113 -0.01 6.63 0.75
CA LEU A 113 -0.73 6.33 2.00
C LEU A 113 -0.19 7.13 3.19
N VAL A 114 1.12 7.40 3.25
CA VAL A 114 1.73 8.30 4.23
C VAL A 114 1.23 9.73 4.02
N ALA A 115 1.25 10.23 2.78
CA ALA A 115 0.73 11.56 2.44
C ALA A 115 -0.76 11.70 2.81
N LEU A 116 -1.59 10.69 2.51
CA LEU A 116 -3.00 10.65 2.92
C LEU A 116 -3.18 10.70 4.43
N THR A 117 -2.31 10.01 5.17
CA THR A 117 -2.36 10.02 6.65
C THR A 117 -2.05 11.43 7.19
N VAL A 118 -1.00 12.06 6.69
CA VAL A 118 -0.59 13.41 7.11
C VAL A 118 -1.65 14.45 6.76
N LEU A 119 -2.13 14.43 5.50
CA LEU A 119 -3.15 15.38 5.05
C LEU A 119 -4.48 15.20 5.78
N GLY A 120 -4.90 13.95 6.02
CA GLY A 120 -6.12 13.68 6.77
C GLY A 120 -6.04 14.08 8.24
N CYS A 121 -4.85 14.02 8.86
CA CYS A 121 -4.65 14.55 10.20
C CYS A 121 -4.73 16.08 10.23
N ARG A 122 -4.14 16.76 9.24
CA ARG A 122 -4.19 18.23 9.13
C ARG A 122 -5.61 18.75 8.88
N ASP A 123 -6.35 18.11 7.99
CA ASP A 123 -7.71 18.49 7.65
C ASP A 123 -8.64 18.45 8.88
N ARG A 124 -8.47 17.45 9.75
CA ARG A 124 -9.19 17.36 11.03
C ARG A 124 -8.85 18.46 12.03
N GLN A 125 -7.64 19.03 11.99
CA GLN A 125 -7.22 20.08 12.92
C GLN A 125 -7.75 21.46 12.52
N VAL A 126 -7.90 21.71 11.22
CA VAL A 126 -8.36 23.00 10.69
C VAL A 126 -9.87 23.18 10.90
N SER A 127 -10.66 22.14 10.70
CA SER A 127 -12.12 22.17 10.79
C SER A 127 -12.69 22.66 12.14
N PRO A 128 -12.17 22.27 13.32
CA PRO A 128 -12.66 22.80 14.61
C PRO A 128 -12.31 24.26 14.87
N GLN A 129 -11.18 24.74 14.35
CA GLN A 129 -10.76 26.14 14.54
C GLN A 129 -11.59 27.12 13.70
N GLU A 130 -11.95 26.72 12.51
CA GLU A 130 -12.81 27.51 11.63
C GLU A 130 -14.21 27.65 12.24
N ASN A 131 -14.76 26.58 12.81
CA ASN A 131 -16.06 26.60 13.49
C ASN A 131 -16.06 27.49 14.75
N ARG A 132 -14.97 27.53 15.53
CA ARG A 132 -14.82 28.43 16.67
C ARG A 132 -14.74 29.91 16.25
N ARG A 133 -14.06 30.22 15.14
CA ARG A 133 -14.01 31.57 14.60
C ARG A 133 -15.38 32.08 14.14
N PHE A 134 -16.20 31.21 13.54
CA PHE A 134 -17.56 31.54 13.13
C PHE A 134 -18.51 31.75 14.32
N LEU A 135 -18.29 31.05 15.43
CA LEU A 135 -19.12 31.17 16.65
C LEU A 135 -18.67 32.24 17.61
N GLY A 136 -17.55 32.96 17.35
CA GLY A 136 -17.06 34.05 18.15
C GLY A 136 -16.60 33.67 19.57
N ILE A 137 -16.22 32.38 19.78
CA ILE A 137 -15.75 31.83 21.05
C ILE A 137 -14.33 31.25 20.91
#